data_457e3c5038ab02aa6843474fb34441f8
#
_entry.id   457e3c5038ab02aa6843474fb34441f8
#
_cell.length_a   1.000
_cell.length_b   1.000
_cell.length_c   1.000
_cell.angle_alpha   90.00
_cell.angle_beta   90.00
_cell.angle_gamma   90.00
#
_symmetry.space_group_name_H-M   'P 1'
#
loop_
_entity.id
_entity.type
_entity.pdbx_description
1 polymer ?
#
loop_
_entity_poly.entity_id
_entity_poly.type
_entity_poly.pdbx_seq_one_letter_code
_entity_poly.pdbx_strand_id
1 'polypeptide(L)'
;MRRTGSLLAVVLLSAVGVLLLGACGTLRAGSDGAATETEPTESGRWQTFAPIRVTAARLADDHRTLSVDAEVPGRGKTCVRDVKAVVTDASDRTVWVQVTYSALAGGPPRTDCRTTATATAKVRLPSPLGHRVLSVDNFTTFTADGADPPHLRLCGELGCHPAPTGCTPASYDQAVMALDVPNHTSRGDERCDGKWLVFNVSSRMGPACPEGAGPGCGASLGDRWFFRAGKSGWKPIARSTKGGCTDVHGIEPDFPAALCADLPPLKRSK
;
A
#
# COMPACT_ATOMS: atom_id res chain seq x y z
N MET A 1 21.79 40.59 25.44
CA MET A 1 21.39 40.12 26.78
C MET A 1 21.61 38.63 26.89
N ARG A 2 22.55 38.22 27.72
CA ARG A 2 22.94 36.84 28.06
C ARG A 2 21.93 36.19 28.98
N ARG A 3 21.66 34.89 28.84
CA ARG A 3 21.36 33.91 29.90
C ARG A 3 21.50 32.52 29.25
N THR A 4 22.46 31.80 29.47
CA THR A 4 23.16 30.80 30.30
C THR A 4 22.25 30.00 31.25
N GLY A 5 22.44 28.68 31.17
CA GLY A 5 22.14 27.63 32.17
C GLY A 5 21.01 26.71 31.74
N SER A 6 21.08 25.40 31.89
CA SER A 6 21.88 24.55 32.78
C SER A 6 21.81 23.12 32.31
N LEU A 7 22.92 22.43 32.35
CA LEU A 7 23.11 20.99 32.30
C LEU A 7 22.50 20.34 33.55
N LEU A 8 21.85 19.19 33.38
CA LEU A 8 21.80 18.18 34.44
C LEU A 8 21.78 16.80 33.84
N ALA A 9 22.92 16.16 33.98
CA ALA A 9 23.15 14.74 33.79
C ALA A 9 22.55 13.96 34.97
N VAL A 10 21.87 12.86 34.71
CA VAL A 10 21.66 11.80 35.70
C VAL A 10 21.98 10.48 35.06
N VAL A 11 23.14 9.97 35.43
CA VAL A 11 23.57 8.59 35.29
C VAL A 11 23.07 7.83 36.51
N LEU A 12 22.41 6.70 36.31
CA LEU A 12 22.33 5.67 37.35
C LEU A 12 22.26 4.28 36.72
N LEU A 13 23.37 3.60 36.97
CA LEU A 13 23.60 2.15 36.87
C LEU A 13 22.58 1.39 37.75
N SER A 14 22.17 0.21 37.29
CA SER A 14 21.99 -0.96 38.17
C SER A 14 22.03 -2.24 37.34
N ALA A 15 23.15 -2.96 37.46
CA ALA A 15 23.33 -4.35 37.12
C ALA A 15 22.94 -5.22 38.32
N VAL A 16 22.23 -6.32 38.10
CA VAL A 16 22.19 -7.58 38.88
C VAL A 16 21.33 -8.53 38.02
N GLY A 17 21.74 -9.63 37.41
CA GLY A 17 22.63 -10.67 37.86
C GLY A 17 21.83 -11.72 38.64
N VAL A 18 21.20 -12.74 38.03
CA VAL A 18 21.04 -14.05 38.66
C VAL A 18 20.94 -15.15 37.59
N LEU A 19 21.97 -15.94 37.55
CA LEU A 19 22.05 -17.32 37.05
C LEU A 19 21.15 -18.22 37.90
N LEU A 20 20.35 -19.06 37.28
CA LEU A 20 19.88 -20.31 37.86
C LEU A 20 20.06 -21.43 36.84
N LEU A 21 21.15 -22.14 37.04
CA LEU A 21 21.38 -23.52 36.59
C LEU A 21 20.51 -24.49 37.44
N GLY A 22 20.00 -25.52 36.78
CA GLY A 22 19.56 -26.68 37.54
C GLY A 22 18.36 -27.39 36.94
N ALA A 23 18.58 -28.46 36.20
CA ALA A 23 18.29 -29.81 36.63
C ALA A 23 18.36 -30.80 35.46
N CYS A 24 19.42 -31.52 35.37
CA CYS A 24 19.48 -32.83 34.71
C CYS A 24 18.50 -33.79 35.40
N GLY A 25 17.40 -34.14 34.72
CA GLY A 25 16.53 -35.23 35.12
C GLY A 25 16.98 -36.55 34.49
N THR A 26 17.31 -37.47 35.32
CA THR A 26 17.79 -38.84 35.09
C THR A 26 16.88 -39.67 34.18
N LEU A 27 17.50 -40.27 33.16
CA LEU A 27 16.96 -41.36 32.36
C LEU A 27 16.61 -42.55 33.29
N ARG A 28 15.35 -42.90 33.30
CA ARG A 28 14.88 -44.13 33.89
C ARG A 28 14.44 -45.05 32.74
N ALA A 29 15.26 -46.04 32.44
CA ALA A 29 14.88 -47.16 31.59
C ALA A 29 13.88 -48.04 32.37
N GLY A 30 12.78 -48.30 31.78
CA GLY A 30 11.72 -49.19 32.36
C GLY A 30 10.80 -49.63 31.23
N SER A 31 11.11 -50.80 30.72
CA SER A 31 10.33 -51.92 30.16
C SER A 31 8.94 -51.68 29.56
N ASP A 32 8.87 -52.13 28.30
CA ASP A 32 7.78 -52.88 27.63
C ASP A 32 6.35 -52.64 28.12
N GLY A 33 5.68 -51.77 27.42
CA GLY A 33 4.25 -51.72 27.27
C GLY A 33 3.98 -51.11 25.90
N ALA A 34 3.46 -51.92 24.97
CA ALA A 34 2.94 -51.40 23.70
C ALA A 34 1.74 -50.47 24.00
N ALA A 35 2.05 -49.26 24.38
CA ALA A 35 1.10 -48.19 24.35
C ALA A 35 0.93 -47.78 22.89
N THR A 36 -0.20 -48.10 22.33
CA THR A 36 -0.73 -47.48 21.13
C THR A 36 -0.73 -45.98 21.43
N GLU A 37 0.33 -45.30 20.93
CA GLU A 37 0.34 -43.83 20.89
C GLU A 37 -0.83 -43.40 20.01
N THR A 38 -1.97 -43.18 20.68
CA THR A 38 -3.02 -42.36 20.10
C THR A 38 -2.39 -40.97 19.95
N GLU A 39 -1.88 -40.64 18.72
CA GLU A 39 -1.52 -39.27 18.38
C GLU A 39 -2.64 -38.39 18.93
N PRO A 40 -2.31 -37.38 19.75
CA PRO A 40 -3.31 -36.40 20.13
C PRO A 40 -3.75 -35.74 18.83
N THR A 41 -4.97 -36.04 18.40
CA THR A 41 -5.64 -35.29 17.35
C THR A 41 -5.75 -33.87 17.90
N GLU A 42 -4.77 -33.03 17.60
CA GLU A 42 -4.86 -31.60 17.85
C GLU A 42 -6.03 -31.09 17.03
N SER A 43 -7.20 -31.16 17.65
CA SER A 43 -8.40 -30.50 17.13
C SER A 43 -8.13 -29.02 17.11
N GLY A 44 -7.72 -28.50 15.95
CA GLY A 44 -7.38 -27.10 15.77
C GLY A 44 -8.49 -26.21 16.34
N ARG A 45 -8.11 -25.32 17.23
CA ARG A 45 -9.05 -24.38 17.85
C ARG A 45 -9.28 -23.21 16.93
N TRP A 46 -10.53 -22.86 16.68
CA TRP A 46 -10.88 -21.65 15.95
C TRP A 46 -10.46 -20.42 16.74
N GLN A 47 -9.69 -19.53 16.08
CA GLN A 47 -9.22 -18.28 16.65
C GLN A 47 -9.52 -17.13 15.68
N THR A 48 -9.57 -15.92 16.21
CA THR A 48 -9.82 -14.71 15.43
C THR A 48 -8.51 -14.10 14.98
N PHE A 49 -8.46 -13.73 13.70
CA PHE A 49 -7.30 -13.11 13.06
C PHE A 49 -7.71 -11.84 12.31
N ALA A 50 -6.74 -10.95 12.11
CA ALA A 50 -6.83 -9.89 11.13
C ALA A 50 -6.58 -10.45 9.71
N PRO A 51 -7.13 -9.85 8.65
CA PRO A 51 -6.88 -10.27 7.28
C PRO A 51 -5.42 -10.07 6.87
N ILE A 52 -4.99 -10.84 5.88
CA ILE A 52 -3.65 -10.71 5.30
C ILE A 52 -3.48 -9.31 4.71
N ARG A 53 -4.49 -8.84 3.99
CA ARG A 53 -4.53 -7.53 3.36
C ARG A 53 -5.97 -7.13 3.09
N VAL A 54 -6.26 -5.84 3.21
CA VAL A 54 -7.49 -5.22 2.71
C VAL A 54 -7.24 -4.75 1.27
N THR A 55 -8.11 -5.15 0.35
CA THR A 55 -7.89 -4.92 -1.09
C THR A 55 -8.83 -3.89 -1.70
N ALA A 56 -10.05 -3.76 -1.18
CA ALA A 56 -11.02 -2.80 -1.67
C ALA A 56 -12.05 -2.44 -0.61
N ALA A 57 -12.66 -1.27 -0.78
CA ALA A 57 -13.82 -0.84 -0.01
C ALA A 57 -14.88 -0.24 -0.94
N ARG A 58 -16.14 -0.52 -0.66
CA ARG A 58 -17.29 -0.01 -1.43
C ARG A 58 -18.34 0.54 -0.49
N LEU A 59 -18.91 1.66 -0.85
CA LEU A 59 -19.98 2.33 -0.11
C LEU A 59 -21.29 2.19 -0.87
N ALA A 60 -22.33 1.68 -0.24
CA ALA A 60 -23.64 1.58 -0.83
C ALA A 60 -24.30 2.99 -1.00
N ASP A 61 -25.37 3.06 -1.75
CA ASP A 61 -26.10 4.31 -2.06
C ASP A 61 -26.67 5.02 -0.82
N ASP A 62 -26.84 4.30 0.29
CA ASP A 62 -27.22 4.87 1.59
C ASP A 62 -26.09 5.66 2.27
N HIS A 63 -24.90 5.69 1.66
CA HIS A 63 -23.66 6.31 2.16
C HIS A 63 -23.26 5.87 3.58
N ARG A 64 -23.81 4.76 4.08
CA ARG A 64 -23.59 4.22 5.43
C ARG A 64 -23.25 2.74 5.44
N THR A 65 -23.67 1.97 4.47
CA THR A 65 -23.34 0.54 4.39
C THR A 65 -22.05 0.37 3.63
N LEU A 66 -21.02 -0.07 4.35
CA LEU A 66 -19.68 -0.32 3.85
C LEU A 66 -19.49 -1.81 3.59
N SER A 67 -18.92 -2.16 2.44
CA SER A 67 -18.41 -3.50 2.12
C SER A 67 -16.90 -3.42 1.98
N VAL A 68 -16.17 -4.24 2.72
CA VAL A 68 -14.69 -4.29 2.70
C VAL A 68 -14.27 -5.65 2.19
N ASP A 69 -13.46 -5.66 1.14
CA ASP A 69 -12.86 -6.86 0.60
C ASP A 69 -11.47 -7.07 1.22
N ALA A 70 -11.23 -8.27 1.72
CA ALA A 70 -10.00 -8.61 2.40
C ALA A 70 -9.49 -9.98 1.95
N GLU A 71 -8.18 -10.14 1.91
CA GLU A 71 -7.53 -11.41 1.64
C GLU A 71 -7.45 -12.25 2.93
N VAL A 72 -7.93 -13.47 2.81
CA VAL A 72 -7.98 -14.47 3.90
C VAL A 72 -7.41 -15.80 3.41
N PRO A 73 -6.96 -16.70 4.29
CA PRO A 73 -6.50 -18.03 3.89
C PRO A 73 -7.65 -18.90 3.34
N GLY A 74 -7.52 -19.36 2.10
CA GLY A 74 -8.41 -20.33 1.48
C GLY A 74 -9.84 -19.85 1.24
N ARG A 75 -10.66 -20.75 0.71
CA ARG A 75 -12.09 -20.51 0.44
C ARG A 75 -12.98 -21.42 1.27
N GLY A 76 -14.16 -20.88 1.61
CA GLY A 76 -15.21 -21.67 2.27
C GLY A 76 -15.04 -21.78 3.77
N LYS A 77 -16.11 -22.32 4.41
CA LYS A 77 -16.24 -22.40 5.87
C LYS A 77 -15.26 -23.36 6.56
N THR A 78 -14.57 -24.17 5.79
CA THR A 78 -13.53 -25.08 6.29
C THR A 78 -12.22 -24.36 6.58
N CYS A 79 -11.94 -23.26 5.88
CA CYS A 79 -10.73 -22.46 6.04
C CYS A 79 -10.99 -21.20 6.87
N VAL A 80 -12.07 -20.50 6.54
CA VAL A 80 -12.42 -19.21 7.14
C VAL A 80 -13.91 -19.13 7.41
N ARG A 81 -14.26 -18.61 8.56
CA ARG A 81 -15.64 -18.30 8.94
C ARG A 81 -15.71 -17.00 9.72
N ASP A 82 -16.90 -16.52 9.98
CA ASP A 82 -17.17 -15.33 10.81
C ASP A 82 -16.39 -14.08 10.32
N VAL A 83 -16.31 -13.91 9.00
CA VAL A 83 -15.72 -12.71 8.42
C VAL A 83 -16.64 -11.54 8.71
N LYS A 84 -16.14 -10.57 9.47
CA LYS A 84 -16.91 -9.44 9.95
C LYS A 84 -16.09 -8.16 9.97
N ALA A 85 -16.78 -7.03 9.84
CA ALA A 85 -16.22 -5.70 10.02
C ALA A 85 -16.95 -5.01 11.17
N VAL A 86 -16.23 -4.23 11.96
CA VAL A 86 -16.76 -3.48 13.09
C VAL A 86 -16.19 -2.06 13.04
N VAL A 87 -17.04 -1.06 13.25
CA VAL A 87 -16.55 0.31 13.49
C VAL A 87 -15.98 0.34 14.90
N THR A 88 -14.70 0.63 15.01
CA THR A 88 -13.99 0.72 16.31
C THR A 88 -13.98 2.13 16.84
N ASP A 89 -13.95 3.12 15.94
CA ASP A 89 -14.02 4.54 16.30
C ASP A 89 -14.51 5.38 15.11
N ALA A 90 -15.01 6.58 15.40
CA ALA A 90 -15.44 7.52 14.37
C ALA A 90 -15.30 8.96 14.86
N SER A 91 -14.58 9.77 14.09
CA SER A 91 -14.46 11.23 14.30
C SER A 91 -15.01 12.01 13.11
N ASP A 92 -14.89 13.32 13.16
CA ASP A 92 -15.26 14.22 12.05
C ASP A 92 -14.36 14.06 10.83
N ARG A 93 -13.16 13.48 10.99
CA ARG A 93 -12.18 13.32 9.91
C ARG A 93 -11.98 11.89 9.47
N THR A 94 -12.15 10.93 10.36
CA THR A 94 -11.79 9.53 10.10
C THR A 94 -12.81 8.58 10.73
N VAL A 95 -13.10 7.51 10.02
CA VAL A 95 -13.85 6.36 10.52
C VAL A 95 -12.89 5.18 10.56
N TRP A 96 -12.75 4.54 11.72
CA TRP A 96 -11.91 3.36 11.89
C TRP A 96 -12.78 2.09 11.87
N VAL A 97 -12.35 1.15 11.04
CA VAL A 97 -13.02 -0.14 10.88
C VAL A 97 -11.98 -1.23 11.06
N GLN A 98 -12.31 -2.21 11.86
CA GLN A 98 -11.54 -3.44 12.01
C GLN A 98 -12.23 -4.57 11.29
N VAL A 99 -11.47 -5.31 10.46
CA VAL A 99 -11.92 -6.54 9.81
C VAL A 99 -11.29 -7.72 10.51
N THR A 100 -12.09 -8.74 10.78
CA THR A 100 -11.62 -9.98 11.42
C THR A 100 -12.26 -11.20 10.77
N TYR A 101 -11.58 -12.33 10.88
CA TYR A 101 -12.12 -13.64 10.51
C TYR A 101 -11.68 -14.69 11.51
N SER A 102 -12.37 -15.83 11.54
CA SER A 102 -11.96 -16.98 12.32
C SER A 102 -11.33 -18.04 11.43
N ALA A 103 -10.18 -18.58 11.85
CA ALA A 103 -9.49 -19.69 11.21
C ALA A 103 -9.00 -20.69 12.26
N LEU A 104 -8.66 -21.91 11.85
CA LEU A 104 -8.06 -22.90 12.73
C LEU A 104 -6.63 -22.52 13.06
N ALA A 105 -6.32 -22.41 14.35
CA ALA A 105 -4.97 -22.21 14.86
C ALA A 105 -4.44 -23.54 15.42
N GLY A 106 -3.16 -23.80 15.15
CA GLY A 106 -2.52 -25.07 15.51
C GLY A 106 -2.75 -26.16 14.45
N GLY A 107 -1.77 -27.03 14.31
CA GLY A 107 -1.73 -28.08 13.31
C GLY A 107 -1.26 -27.62 11.91
N PRO A 108 -0.92 -28.57 11.03
CA PRO A 108 -0.50 -28.26 9.68
C PRO A 108 -1.64 -27.60 8.91
N PRO A 109 -1.34 -26.54 8.13
CA PRO A 109 -2.37 -25.88 7.33
C PRO A 109 -2.96 -26.89 6.33
N ARG A 110 -4.29 -26.98 6.30
CA ARG A 110 -5.00 -27.82 5.34
C ARG A 110 -4.61 -27.39 3.91
N THR A 111 -4.47 -28.35 3.02
CA THR A 111 -4.02 -28.11 1.64
C THR A 111 -4.91 -27.10 0.91
N ASP A 112 -6.23 -27.18 1.15
CA ASP A 112 -7.25 -26.30 0.57
C ASP A 112 -7.21 -24.86 1.14
N CYS A 113 -6.55 -24.64 2.29
CA CYS A 113 -6.43 -23.33 2.93
C CYS A 113 -5.06 -22.64 2.71
N ARG A 114 -4.19 -23.19 1.88
CA ARG A 114 -2.86 -22.62 1.61
C ARG A 114 -2.87 -21.46 0.59
N THR A 115 -3.93 -21.35 -0.19
CA THR A 115 -4.11 -20.25 -1.14
C THR A 115 -4.84 -19.10 -0.48
N THR A 116 -4.62 -17.88 -0.97
CA THR A 116 -5.41 -16.72 -0.55
C THR A 116 -6.74 -16.67 -1.31
N ALA A 117 -7.76 -16.13 -0.66
CA ALA A 117 -9.07 -15.86 -1.26
C ALA A 117 -9.58 -14.51 -0.79
N THR A 118 -10.43 -13.88 -1.58
CA THR A 118 -11.12 -12.65 -1.18
C THR A 118 -12.38 -12.99 -0.40
N ALA A 119 -12.54 -12.38 0.77
CA ALA A 119 -13.76 -12.39 1.56
C ALA A 119 -14.27 -10.97 1.73
N THR A 120 -15.58 -10.81 1.75
CA THR A 120 -16.23 -9.49 1.93
C THR A 120 -16.88 -9.43 3.30
N ALA A 121 -16.49 -8.44 4.09
CA ALA A 121 -17.15 -8.08 5.34
C ALA A 121 -18.04 -6.84 5.12
N LYS A 122 -19.18 -6.80 5.82
CA LYS A 122 -20.09 -5.64 5.76
C LYS A 122 -20.24 -5.01 7.15
N VAL A 123 -20.32 -3.68 7.16
CA VAL A 123 -20.57 -2.91 8.38
C VAL A 123 -21.41 -1.68 8.07
N ARG A 124 -22.28 -1.31 9.01
CA ARG A 124 -23.04 -0.06 8.93
C ARG A 124 -22.34 1.02 9.74
N LEU A 125 -22.03 2.14 9.08
CA LEU A 125 -21.45 3.30 9.71
C LEU A 125 -22.49 4.06 10.57
N PRO A 126 -22.07 4.68 11.68
CA PRO A 126 -22.96 5.44 12.56
C PRO A 126 -23.56 6.67 11.84
N SER A 127 -22.83 7.25 10.90
CA SER A 127 -23.26 8.38 10.07
C SER A 127 -22.72 8.19 8.65
N PRO A 128 -23.26 8.89 7.61
CA PRO A 128 -22.72 8.85 6.26
C PRO A 128 -21.21 9.10 6.24
N LEU A 129 -20.46 8.40 5.39
CA LEU A 129 -19.00 8.57 5.32
C LEU A 129 -18.62 10.02 4.96
N GLY A 130 -19.28 10.61 3.97
CA GLY A 130 -18.98 11.97 3.48
C GLY A 130 -17.54 12.08 2.99
N HIS A 131 -16.86 13.16 3.37
CA HIS A 131 -15.44 13.42 3.06
C HIS A 131 -14.46 12.82 4.07
N ARG A 132 -14.96 12.05 5.04
CA ARG A 132 -14.08 11.41 6.02
C ARG A 132 -13.25 10.32 5.37
N VAL A 133 -12.04 10.16 5.89
CA VAL A 133 -11.18 9.04 5.55
C VAL A 133 -11.70 7.78 6.24
N LEU A 134 -11.72 6.67 5.52
CA LEU A 134 -11.94 5.35 6.07
C LEU A 134 -10.58 4.70 6.34
N SER A 135 -10.27 4.40 7.59
CA SER A 135 -9.09 3.63 8.00
C SER A 135 -9.51 2.20 8.33
N VAL A 136 -8.95 1.23 7.64
CA VAL A 136 -9.20 -0.19 7.89
C VAL A 136 -7.94 -0.82 8.46
N ASP A 137 -8.09 -1.50 9.61
CA ASP A 137 -7.01 -2.20 10.32
C ASP A 137 -5.78 -1.31 10.61
N ASN A 138 -5.99 0.00 10.75
CA ASN A 138 -4.98 1.06 10.99
C ASN A 138 -3.90 1.22 9.90
N PHE A 139 -3.96 0.47 8.83
CA PHE A 139 -2.92 0.48 7.79
C PHE A 139 -3.45 0.86 6.41
N THR A 140 -4.66 0.43 6.09
CA THR A 140 -5.24 0.66 4.76
C THR A 140 -6.26 1.76 4.82
N THR A 141 -6.05 2.84 4.09
CA THR A 141 -6.94 3.99 4.09
C THR A 141 -7.62 4.19 2.75
N PHE A 142 -8.89 4.58 2.81
CA PHE A 142 -9.72 4.86 1.64
C PHE A 142 -10.43 6.19 1.78
N THR A 143 -10.82 6.77 0.65
CA THR A 143 -11.60 8.01 0.58
C THR A 143 -12.67 7.93 -0.50
N ALA A 144 -13.77 8.64 -0.31
CA ALA A 144 -14.76 8.89 -1.34
C ALA A 144 -14.33 9.99 -2.32
N ASP A 145 -13.38 10.85 -1.90
CA ASP A 145 -12.93 11.97 -2.71
C ASP A 145 -12.13 11.47 -3.93
N GLY A 146 -12.56 11.88 -5.12
CA GLY A 146 -11.97 11.46 -6.38
C GLY A 146 -12.20 9.99 -6.74
N ALA A 147 -13.10 9.30 -6.03
CA ALA A 147 -13.49 7.93 -6.31
C ALA A 147 -14.62 7.84 -7.33
N ASP A 148 -14.77 6.68 -7.97
CA ASP A 148 -15.91 6.33 -8.80
C ASP A 148 -16.87 5.43 -8.01
N PRO A 149 -18.03 5.95 -7.55
CA PRO A 149 -18.98 5.15 -6.79
C PRO A 149 -19.40 3.86 -7.51
N PRO A 150 -19.64 2.77 -6.77
CA PRO A 150 -19.66 2.66 -5.31
C PRO A 150 -18.29 2.45 -4.68
N HIS A 151 -17.21 2.36 -5.46
CA HIS A 151 -15.88 2.10 -4.98
C HIS A 151 -15.31 3.30 -4.22
N LEU A 152 -14.58 3.04 -3.15
CA LEU A 152 -13.73 4.02 -2.51
C LEU A 152 -12.32 3.94 -3.11
N ARG A 153 -11.65 5.07 -3.22
CA ARG A 153 -10.28 5.14 -3.71
C ARG A 153 -9.31 4.81 -2.58
N LEU A 154 -8.37 3.90 -2.85
CA LEU A 154 -7.26 3.65 -1.94
C LEU A 154 -6.39 4.91 -1.85
N CYS A 155 -6.06 5.34 -0.65
CA CYS A 155 -5.11 6.41 -0.40
C CYS A 155 -3.70 5.84 -0.56
N GLY A 156 -2.93 6.42 -1.47
CA GLY A 156 -1.52 6.07 -1.67
C GLY A 156 -0.59 6.92 -0.79
N GLU A 157 0.68 6.95 -1.16
CA GLU A 157 1.71 7.78 -0.49
C GLU A 157 1.36 9.27 -0.48
N LEU A 158 0.55 9.73 -1.42
CA LEU A 158 0.05 11.10 -1.53
C LEU A 158 -1.13 11.40 -0.59
N GLY A 159 -1.52 10.42 0.23
CA GLY A 159 -2.64 10.54 1.14
C GLY A 159 -4.00 10.41 0.46
N CYS A 160 -5.04 10.87 1.17
CA CYS A 160 -6.43 10.66 0.79
C CYS A 160 -7.05 11.79 -0.03
N HIS A 161 -6.41 12.94 -0.09
CA HIS A 161 -6.91 14.02 -0.94
C HIS A 161 -6.62 13.71 -2.40
N PRO A 162 -7.54 14.03 -3.32
CA PRO A 162 -7.26 13.93 -4.73
C PRO A 162 -6.02 14.76 -5.08
N ALA A 163 -5.14 14.17 -5.87
CA ALA A 163 -3.96 14.89 -6.32
C ALA A 163 -4.41 16.05 -7.22
N PRO A 164 -3.84 17.25 -7.07
CA PRO A 164 -4.16 18.38 -7.93
C PRO A 164 -3.80 18.08 -9.39
N THR A 165 -4.62 18.58 -10.32
CA THR A 165 -4.39 18.47 -11.78
C THR A 165 -4.05 19.78 -12.45
N GLY A 166 -3.79 20.85 -11.67
CA GLY A 166 -3.34 22.11 -12.22
C GLY A 166 -1.91 22.04 -12.80
N CYS A 167 -1.56 23.00 -13.67
CA CYS A 167 -0.24 23.09 -14.24
C CYS A 167 0.79 23.66 -13.23
N THR A 168 1.07 22.89 -12.19
CA THR A 168 1.97 23.27 -11.09
C THR A 168 3.02 22.19 -10.82
N PRO A 169 4.22 22.55 -10.35
CA PRO A 169 5.25 21.58 -9.99
C PRO A 169 4.74 20.50 -9.02
N ALA A 170 3.97 20.89 -8.01
CA ALA A 170 3.41 19.95 -7.02
C ALA A 170 2.48 18.91 -7.66
N SER A 171 1.66 19.30 -8.66
CA SER A 171 0.80 18.35 -9.37
C SER A 171 1.62 17.39 -10.24
N TYR A 172 2.72 17.84 -10.81
CA TYR A 172 3.61 17.02 -11.64
C TYR A 172 4.37 16.00 -10.79
N ASP A 173 4.85 16.41 -9.60
CA ASP A 173 5.50 15.49 -8.66
C ASP A 173 4.54 14.36 -8.25
N GLN A 174 3.29 14.70 -7.99
CA GLN A 174 2.27 13.71 -7.68
C GLN A 174 1.94 12.79 -8.86
N ALA A 175 1.98 13.31 -10.10
CA ALA A 175 1.83 12.49 -11.28
C ALA A 175 2.97 11.46 -11.43
N VAL A 176 4.21 11.83 -11.10
CA VAL A 176 5.35 10.90 -11.08
C VAL A 176 5.18 9.83 -10.01
N MET A 177 4.78 10.22 -8.79
CA MET A 177 4.57 9.28 -7.68
C MET A 177 3.43 8.28 -7.94
N ALA A 178 2.50 8.62 -8.82
CA ALA A 178 1.43 7.70 -9.24
C ALA A 178 1.89 6.68 -10.31
N LEU A 179 3.11 6.79 -10.81
CA LEU A 179 3.68 5.86 -11.77
C LEU A 179 4.45 4.74 -11.07
N ASP A 180 4.39 3.55 -11.64
CA ASP A 180 5.29 2.45 -11.26
C ASP A 180 6.66 2.68 -11.93
N VAL A 181 7.48 3.50 -11.30
CA VAL A 181 8.82 3.88 -11.76
C VAL A 181 9.85 3.64 -10.66
N PRO A 182 11.11 3.36 -11.03
CA PRO A 182 12.16 3.14 -10.06
C PRO A 182 12.37 4.32 -9.11
N ASN A 183 12.86 4.05 -7.91
CA ASN A 183 13.36 5.09 -7.02
C ASN A 183 14.42 5.95 -7.73
N HIS A 184 14.55 7.21 -7.33
CA HIS A 184 15.43 8.20 -7.97
C HIS A 184 15.01 8.63 -9.38
N THR A 185 13.74 8.51 -9.70
CA THR A 185 13.15 9.07 -10.90
C THR A 185 13.09 10.60 -10.82
N SER A 186 13.52 11.27 -11.87
CA SER A 186 13.35 12.71 -12.05
C SER A 186 12.47 13.00 -13.25
N ARG A 187 11.75 14.11 -13.21
CA ARG A 187 10.95 14.62 -14.32
C ARG A 187 11.58 15.87 -14.93
N GLY A 188 11.21 16.16 -16.17
CA GLY A 188 11.64 17.37 -16.87
C GLY A 188 10.86 17.58 -18.16
N ASP A 189 11.06 18.72 -18.77
CA ASP A 189 10.44 19.10 -20.05
C ASP A 189 8.90 19.06 -20.00
N GLU A 190 8.32 19.56 -18.92
CA GLU A 190 6.89 19.51 -18.68
C GLU A 190 6.13 20.47 -19.60
N ARG A 191 4.99 19.99 -20.13
CA ARG A 191 4.00 20.79 -20.85
C ARG A 191 2.60 20.43 -20.33
N CYS A 192 1.78 21.43 -20.08
CA CYS A 192 0.47 21.25 -19.49
C CYS A 192 -0.49 22.33 -19.97
N ASP A 193 -1.76 21.98 -20.19
CA ASP A 193 -2.86 22.91 -20.49
C ASP A 193 -4.02 22.84 -19.49
N GLY A 194 -3.85 22.09 -18.38
CA GLY A 194 -4.86 21.87 -17.36
C GLY A 194 -5.74 20.64 -17.62
N LYS A 195 -5.94 20.21 -18.86
CA LYS A 195 -6.63 18.97 -19.24
C LYS A 195 -5.64 17.85 -19.52
N TRP A 196 -4.51 18.19 -20.10
CA TRP A 196 -3.46 17.28 -20.52
C TRP A 196 -2.12 17.69 -19.92
N LEU A 197 -1.28 16.69 -19.64
CA LEU A 197 0.07 16.87 -19.15
C LEU A 197 1.00 15.91 -19.89
N VAL A 198 2.16 16.38 -20.25
CA VAL A 198 3.25 15.55 -20.76
C VAL A 198 4.56 15.96 -20.10
N PHE A 199 5.38 14.99 -19.77
CA PHE A 199 6.75 15.23 -19.31
C PHE A 199 7.66 14.02 -19.60
N ASN A 200 8.96 14.29 -19.58
CA ASN A 200 9.97 13.26 -19.66
C ASN A 200 10.31 12.75 -18.26
N VAL A 201 10.49 11.45 -18.13
CA VAL A 201 10.90 10.79 -16.90
C VAL A 201 12.26 10.14 -17.11
N SER A 202 13.21 10.49 -16.27
CA SER A 202 14.53 9.88 -16.23
C SER A 202 14.68 9.09 -14.96
N SER A 203 14.88 7.80 -15.08
CA SER A 203 15.06 6.89 -13.93
C SER A 203 16.50 6.42 -13.89
N ARG A 204 17.15 6.55 -12.74
CA ARG A 204 18.42 5.90 -12.51
C ARG A 204 18.17 4.47 -12.03
N MET A 205 18.70 3.53 -12.82
CA MET A 205 18.70 2.13 -12.44
C MET A 205 20.01 1.83 -11.69
N GLY A 206 19.90 1.44 -10.42
CA GLY A 206 21.06 1.08 -9.61
C GLY A 206 21.35 2.03 -8.44
N PRO A 207 22.40 1.77 -7.64
CA PRO A 207 22.79 2.60 -6.52
C PRO A 207 23.13 4.02 -6.97
N ALA A 208 23.00 4.99 -6.07
CA ALA A 208 23.41 6.36 -6.33
C ALA A 208 24.88 6.38 -6.80
N CYS A 209 25.16 7.14 -7.85
CA CYS A 209 26.52 7.26 -8.34
C CYS A 209 27.39 7.93 -7.26
N PRO A 210 28.51 7.32 -6.86
CA PRO A 210 29.46 7.99 -5.97
C PRO A 210 30.02 9.23 -6.67
N GLU A 211 30.43 10.20 -5.87
CA GLU A 211 31.10 11.41 -6.37
C GLU A 211 32.35 11.04 -7.18
N GLY A 212 32.46 11.52 -8.40
CA GLY A 212 33.54 11.16 -9.33
C GLY A 212 33.31 9.88 -10.15
N ALA A 213 32.14 9.28 -10.09
CA ALA A 213 31.81 8.13 -10.92
C ALA A 213 31.95 8.42 -12.42
N GLY A 214 32.49 7.47 -13.15
CA GLY A 214 32.68 7.56 -14.61
C GLY A 214 31.38 7.67 -15.40
N PRO A 215 31.46 7.94 -16.71
CA PRO A 215 30.31 8.28 -17.59
C PRO A 215 29.24 7.20 -17.71
N GLY A 216 29.48 5.96 -17.28
CA GLY A 216 28.49 4.88 -17.27
C GLY A 216 27.61 4.85 -16.01
N CYS A 217 27.98 5.59 -14.97
CA CYS A 217 27.20 5.67 -13.76
C CYS A 217 26.08 6.69 -13.94
N GLY A 218 24.85 6.29 -13.88
CA GLY A 218 23.69 7.16 -14.04
C GLY A 218 23.04 7.11 -15.43
N ALA A 219 23.24 6.02 -16.14
CA ALA A 219 22.48 5.70 -17.33
C ALA A 219 20.98 5.83 -17.04
N SER A 220 20.33 6.83 -17.61
CA SER A 220 18.90 7.04 -17.45
C SER A 220 18.16 6.56 -18.69
N LEU A 221 17.17 5.70 -18.48
CA LEU A 221 16.17 5.44 -19.53
C LEU A 221 15.22 6.64 -19.55
N GLY A 222 15.21 7.39 -20.63
CA GLY A 222 14.27 8.47 -20.83
C GLY A 222 12.96 7.93 -21.40
N ASP A 223 11.87 8.19 -20.72
CA ASP A 223 10.52 7.91 -21.20
C ASP A 223 9.71 9.19 -21.18
N ARG A 224 8.81 9.34 -22.16
CA ARG A 224 7.81 10.40 -22.18
C ARG A 224 6.48 9.85 -21.73
N TRP A 225 5.93 10.45 -20.72
CA TRP A 225 4.63 10.07 -20.18
C TRP A 225 3.59 11.13 -20.47
N PHE A 226 2.40 10.66 -20.79
CA PHE A 226 1.24 11.47 -21.16
C PHE A 226 0.12 11.20 -20.17
N PHE A 227 -0.56 12.25 -19.76
CA PHE A 227 -1.60 12.17 -18.74
C PHE A 227 -2.83 12.97 -19.14
N ARG A 228 -3.97 12.55 -18.61
CA ARG A 228 -5.22 13.28 -18.64
C ARG A 228 -5.69 13.63 -17.23
N ALA A 229 -6.19 14.85 -17.03
CA ALA A 229 -6.77 15.26 -15.77
C ALA A 229 -7.99 14.40 -15.42
N GLY A 230 -8.04 13.88 -14.22
CA GLY A 230 -9.13 13.09 -13.67
C GLY A 230 -9.53 13.57 -12.28
N LYS A 231 -10.62 13.04 -11.75
CA LYS A 231 -11.13 13.39 -10.42
C LYS A 231 -10.14 13.07 -9.29
N SER A 232 -9.29 12.05 -9.50
CA SER A 232 -8.32 11.58 -8.51
C SER A 232 -6.88 12.05 -8.78
N GLY A 233 -6.67 12.97 -9.69
CA GLY A 233 -5.36 13.45 -10.09
C GLY A 233 -5.05 13.17 -11.56
N TRP A 234 -3.81 13.30 -11.94
CA TRP A 234 -3.33 12.98 -13.28
C TRP A 234 -3.37 11.48 -13.53
N LYS A 235 -4.10 11.05 -14.55
CA LYS A 235 -4.20 9.65 -14.98
C LYS A 235 -3.24 9.40 -16.14
N PRO A 236 -2.27 8.49 -16.05
CA PRO A 236 -1.41 8.14 -17.15
C PRO A 236 -2.23 7.46 -18.27
N ILE A 237 -2.01 7.88 -19.51
CA ILE A 237 -2.72 7.38 -20.69
C ILE A 237 -1.81 6.72 -21.71
N ALA A 238 -0.56 7.18 -21.81
CA ALA A 238 0.42 6.63 -22.73
C ALA A 238 1.84 6.83 -22.21
N ARG A 239 2.74 6.00 -22.69
CA ARG A 239 4.19 6.10 -22.50
C ARG A 239 4.87 5.94 -23.85
N SER A 240 5.82 6.80 -24.15
CA SER A 240 6.67 6.70 -25.33
C SER A 240 8.14 6.58 -24.94
N THR A 241 8.83 5.64 -25.56
CA THR A 241 10.27 5.47 -25.45
C THR A 241 11.01 6.08 -26.63
N LYS A 242 10.27 6.52 -27.67
CA LYS A 242 10.82 7.07 -28.91
C LYS A 242 10.81 8.59 -28.95
N GLY A 243 10.03 9.22 -28.06
CA GLY A 243 9.74 10.64 -28.09
C GLY A 243 8.63 11.01 -29.08
N GLY A 244 8.29 12.31 -29.15
CA GLY A 244 7.16 12.79 -29.95
C GLY A 244 5.79 12.48 -29.33
N CYS A 245 4.72 12.64 -30.13
CA CYS A 245 3.34 12.41 -29.73
C CYS A 245 2.66 11.24 -30.45
N THR A 246 3.34 10.52 -31.30
CA THR A 246 2.73 9.48 -32.14
C THR A 246 2.04 8.40 -31.30
N ASP A 247 2.68 7.99 -30.19
CA ASP A 247 2.15 6.91 -29.35
C ASP A 247 0.88 7.34 -28.61
N VAL A 248 0.79 8.60 -28.15
CA VAL A 248 -0.40 9.09 -27.47
C VAL A 248 -1.55 9.33 -28.44
N HIS A 249 -1.29 9.82 -29.66
CA HIS A 249 -2.34 10.05 -30.66
C HIS A 249 -2.98 8.74 -31.14
N GLY A 250 -2.29 7.61 -31.05
CA GLY A 250 -2.85 6.29 -31.33
C GLY A 250 -3.88 5.83 -30.27
N ILE A 251 -3.84 6.44 -29.08
CA ILE A 251 -4.71 6.09 -27.93
C ILE A 251 -5.74 7.20 -27.69
N GLU A 252 -5.30 8.43 -27.68
CA GLU A 252 -6.09 9.65 -27.46
C GLU A 252 -5.83 10.63 -28.62
N PRO A 253 -6.62 10.54 -29.69
CA PRO A 253 -6.45 11.40 -30.89
C PRO A 253 -6.59 12.89 -30.58
N ASP A 254 -7.35 13.22 -29.55
CA ASP A 254 -7.59 14.61 -29.09
C ASP A 254 -6.44 15.19 -28.29
N PHE A 255 -5.37 14.45 -28.04
CA PHE A 255 -4.21 14.99 -27.32
C PHE A 255 -3.57 16.14 -28.12
N PRO A 256 -3.38 17.34 -27.52
CA PRO A 256 -2.93 18.51 -28.26
C PRO A 256 -1.49 18.34 -28.80
N ALA A 257 -1.31 18.39 -30.11
CA ALA A 257 0.01 18.33 -30.74
C ALA A 257 0.93 19.46 -30.24
N ALA A 258 0.37 20.61 -29.87
CA ALA A 258 1.11 21.75 -29.32
C ALA A 258 1.86 21.41 -28.03
N LEU A 259 1.36 20.47 -27.20
CA LEU A 259 2.07 20.04 -26.00
C LEU A 259 3.32 19.19 -26.29
N CYS A 260 3.44 18.68 -27.53
CA CYS A 260 4.63 17.95 -27.97
C CYS A 260 5.57 18.80 -28.85
N ALA A 261 5.11 19.97 -29.26
CA ALA A 261 5.96 20.89 -30.02
C ALA A 261 7.17 21.28 -29.17
N ASP A 262 8.34 21.35 -29.79
CA ASP A 262 9.61 21.79 -29.15
C ASP A 262 10.07 20.94 -27.95
N LEU A 263 9.44 19.77 -27.69
CA LEU A 263 9.96 18.85 -26.70
C LEU A 263 11.27 18.22 -27.18
N PRO A 264 12.33 18.22 -26.37
CA PRO A 264 13.60 17.65 -26.78
C PRO A 264 13.44 16.13 -27.03
N PRO A 265 14.29 15.56 -27.90
CA PRO A 265 14.32 14.10 -28.06
C PRO A 265 14.71 13.44 -26.75
N LEU A 266 14.18 12.23 -26.51
CA LEU A 266 14.52 11.45 -25.34
C LEU A 266 16.01 11.08 -25.37
N LYS A 267 16.72 11.44 -24.30
CA LYS A 267 18.14 11.08 -24.13
C LYS A 267 18.21 9.61 -23.72
N ARG A 268 18.57 8.76 -24.65
CA ARG A 268 18.96 7.39 -24.34
C ARG A 268 20.45 7.35 -24.09
N SER A 269 20.86 6.88 -22.92
CA SER A 269 22.26 6.46 -22.75
C SER A 269 22.50 5.23 -23.62
N LYS A 270 23.58 5.26 -24.39
CA LYS A 270 24.07 4.11 -25.11
C LYS A 270 24.70 3.11 -24.16
#